data_7785580753e07e83396ef591400bc98c
#
_entry.id   7785580753e07e83396ef591400bc98c
#
_cell.length_a   1.000
_cell.length_b   1.000
_cell.length_c   1.000
_cell.angle_alpha   90.00
_cell.angle_beta   90.00
_cell.angle_gamma   90.00
#
_symmetry.space_group_name_H-M   'P 1'
#
loop_
_entity.id
_entity.type
_entity.pdbx_description
1 polymer ?
#
loop_
_entity_poly.entity_id
_entity_poly.type
_entity_poly.pdbx_seq_one_letter_code
_entity_poly.pdbx_strand_id
1 'polypeptide(L)'
;VSDLTLEQIADIYTGRITNWKDLGGNDAEFVLIGREAGSGTRDGFETITGTTDACQYRQELTSTGDVITTVAQNPDAIGYASLASIKDTVKALSVGGIVPTEDSVKDGSYAIQRPFVLVTVEGRALSECAQKFFEYITSSEAASLISAAGAVAAN
;
A
#
# COMPACT_ATOMS: atom_id res chain seq x y z
N VAL A 1 -4.95 -16.50 8.79
CA VAL A 1 -5.76 -15.34 8.40
C VAL A 1 -5.56 -15.06 6.92
N SER A 2 -6.64 -14.73 6.20
CA SER A 2 -6.59 -14.45 4.74
C SER A 2 -7.31 -13.16 4.37
N ASP A 3 -8.16 -12.67 5.25
CA ASP A 3 -8.96 -11.47 5.08
C ASP A 3 -9.00 -10.68 6.38
N LEU A 4 -8.96 -9.36 6.27
CA LEU A 4 -9.12 -8.42 7.37
C LEU A 4 -10.04 -7.29 6.93
N THR A 5 -10.81 -6.74 7.87
CA THR A 5 -11.50 -5.47 7.60
C THR A 5 -10.53 -4.30 7.75
N LEU A 6 -10.87 -3.15 7.17
CA LEU A 6 -10.08 -1.94 7.33
C LEU A 6 -9.96 -1.51 8.80
N GLU A 7 -11.04 -1.70 9.58
CA GLU A 7 -11.07 -1.44 11.02
C GLU A 7 -10.12 -2.37 11.78
N GLN A 8 -10.13 -3.68 11.47
CA GLN A 8 -9.18 -4.63 12.07
C GLN A 8 -7.73 -4.27 11.77
N ILE A 9 -7.43 -3.83 10.55
CA ILE A 9 -6.09 -3.35 10.18
C ILE A 9 -5.71 -2.14 11.03
N ALA A 10 -6.60 -1.16 11.18
CA ALA A 10 -6.37 -0.01 12.05
C ALA A 10 -6.14 -0.42 13.51
N ASP A 11 -6.92 -1.37 14.02
CA ASP A 11 -6.81 -1.87 15.38
C ASP A 11 -5.49 -2.63 15.63
N ILE A 12 -5.05 -3.42 14.66
CA ILE A 12 -3.74 -4.08 14.70
C ILE A 12 -2.62 -3.03 14.79
N TYR A 13 -2.59 -2.08 13.85
CA TYR A 13 -1.49 -1.12 13.77
C TYR A 13 -1.47 -0.11 14.91
N THR A 14 -2.60 0.13 15.56
CA THR A 14 -2.69 0.98 16.77
C THR A 14 -2.55 0.22 18.09
N GLY A 15 -2.32 -1.11 18.04
CA GLY A 15 -2.13 -1.94 19.22
C GLY A 15 -3.40 -2.27 20.00
N ARG A 16 -4.60 -2.06 19.42
CA ARG A 16 -5.86 -2.50 20.02
C ARG A 16 -6.08 -4.00 19.87
N ILE A 17 -5.63 -4.59 18.77
CA ILE A 17 -5.54 -6.04 18.57
C ILE A 17 -4.05 -6.39 18.50
N THR A 18 -3.57 -7.24 19.39
CA THR A 18 -2.14 -7.55 19.54
C THR A 18 -1.78 -8.98 19.19
N ASN A 19 -2.77 -9.86 19.01
CA ASN A 19 -2.52 -11.28 18.80
C ASN A 19 -3.33 -11.83 17.61
N TRP A 20 -2.68 -12.62 16.77
CA TRP A 20 -3.30 -13.24 15.61
C TRP A 20 -4.50 -14.13 15.95
N LYS A 21 -4.53 -14.76 17.14
CA LYS A 21 -5.66 -15.61 17.58
C LYS A 21 -6.98 -14.85 17.68
N ASP A 22 -6.93 -13.56 17.96
CA ASP A 22 -8.13 -12.74 18.08
C ASP A 22 -8.85 -12.58 16.73
N LEU A 23 -8.13 -12.92 15.64
CA LEU A 23 -8.60 -12.91 14.26
C LEU A 23 -8.63 -14.32 13.63
N GLY A 24 -8.62 -15.37 14.47
CA GLY A 24 -8.69 -16.76 14.01
C GLY A 24 -7.35 -17.32 13.49
N GLY A 25 -6.25 -16.67 13.78
CA GLY A 25 -4.89 -17.15 13.50
C GLY A 25 -4.28 -17.94 14.64
N ASN A 26 -2.96 -18.10 14.59
CA ASN A 26 -2.18 -18.75 15.64
C ASN A 26 -2.13 -17.89 16.92
N ASP A 27 -1.85 -18.51 18.08
CA ASP A 27 -1.57 -17.76 19.31
C ASP A 27 -0.16 -17.18 19.25
N ALA A 28 -0.04 -16.00 18.63
CA ALA A 28 1.21 -15.27 18.46
C ALA A 28 0.92 -13.76 18.39
N GLU A 29 1.80 -12.95 18.95
CA GLU A 29 1.71 -11.50 18.89
C GLU A 29 2.07 -10.99 17.49
N PHE A 30 1.42 -9.90 17.06
CA PHE A 30 1.76 -9.22 15.81
C PHE A 30 3.16 -8.62 15.84
N VAL A 31 3.93 -8.84 14.79
CA VAL A 31 5.16 -8.09 14.51
C VAL A 31 4.88 -7.10 13.39
N LEU A 32 4.67 -5.84 13.75
CA LEU A 32 4.26 -4.78 12.84
C LEU A 32 5.47 -4.21 12.11
N ILE A 33 5.53 -4.41 10.79
CA ILE A 33 6.60 -3.90 9.93
C ILE A 33 6.06 -2.73 9.09
N GLY A 34 6.72 -1.59 9.19
CA GLY A 34 6.36 -0.39 8.45
C GLY A 34 7.50 0.21 7.65
N ARG A 35 7.18 1.34 7.01
CA ARG A 35 8.14 2.17 6.32
C ARG A 35 8.55 3.35 7.22
N GLU A 36 9.70 3.92 6.93
CA GLU A 36 10.23 5.11 7.59
C GLU A 36 9.31 6.33 7.44
N ALA A 37 9.46 7.31 8.33
CA ALA A 37 8.80 8.60 8.20
C ALA A 37 9.16 9.28 6.86
N GLY A 38 8.18 9.89 6.20
CA GLY A 38 8.32 10.50 4.87
C GLY A 38 8.16 9.53 3.69
N SER A 39 7.91 8.24 3.95
CA SER A 39 7.53 7.28 2.92
C SER A 39 6.11 7.56 2.43
N GLY A 40 5.94 7.86 1.15
CA GLY A 40 4.61 8.02 0.58
C GLY A 40 3.74 6.76 0.65
N THR A 41 4.33 5.56 0.74
CA THR A 41 3.57 4.32 0.97
C THR A 41 3.03 4.27 2.41
N ARG A 42 3.83 4.73 3.40
CA ARG A 42 3.38 4.88 4.79
C ARG A 42 2.25 5.91 4.89
N ASP A 43 2.46 7.09 4.34
CA ASP A 43 1.46 8.17 4.39
C ASP A 43 0.12 7.73 3.78
N GLY A 44 0.16 7.05 2.65
CA GLY A 44 -1.04 6.50 2.01
C GLY A 44 -1.73 5.44 2.87
N PHE A 45 -0.98 4.50 3.43
CA PHE A 45 -1.50 3.46 4.31
C PHE A 45 -2.14 4.05 5.56
N GLU A 46 -1.42 4.89 6.31
CA GLU A 46 -1.90 5.50 7.55
C GLU A 46 -3.11 6.43 7.33
N THR A 47 -3.12 7.17 6.22
CA THR A 47 -4.27 8.02 5.85
C THR A 47 -5.53 7.19 5.59
N ILE A 48 -5.41 6.12 4.80
CA ILE A 48 -6.55 5.27 4.43
C ILE A 48 -7.10 4.51 5.63
N THR A 49 -6.20 4.01 6.49
CA THR A 49 -6.60 3.29 7.71
C THR A 49 -7.01 4.21 8.85
N GLY A 50 -6.82 5.53 8.71
CA GLY A 50 -7.11 6.50 9.77
C GLY A 50 -6.16 6.38 10.97
N THR A 51 -4.93 5.93 10.74
CA THR A 51 -3.93 5.65 11.80
C THR A 51 -2.72 6.58 11.75
N THR A 52 -2.84 7.75 11.12
CA THR A 52 -1.75 8.72 10.99
C THR A 52 -1.13 9.04 12.36
N ASP A 53 0.18 8.90 12.45
CA ASP A 53 1.00 9.07 13.67
C ASP A 53 0.60 8.17 14.86
N ALA A 54 -0.26 7.17 14.66
CA ALA A 54 -0.74 6.29 15.73
C ALA A 54 -0.22 4.83 15.60
N CYS A 55 0.42 4.50 14.52
CA CYS A 55 0.94 3.15 14.29
C CYS A 55 2.10 2.80 15.23
N GLN A 56 2.05 1.58 15.78
CA GLN A 56 3.05 1.06 16.72
C GLN A 56 3.99 0.07 16.03
N TYR A 57 4.78 0.56 15.07
CA TYR A 57 5.71 -0.30 14.35
C TYR A 57 6.77 -0.91 15.27
N ARG A 58 6.98 -2.22 15.13
CA ARG A 58 8.11 -2.91 15.75
C ARG A 58 9.42 -2.59 15.03
N GLN A 59 9.32 -2.40 13.70
CA GLN A 59 10.46 -2.07 12.86
C GLN A 59 10.01 -1.16 11.71
N GLU A 60 10.77 -0.11 11.45
CA GLU A 60 10.61 0.78 10.31
C GLU A 60 11.75 0.58 9.32
N LEU A 61 11.43 0.42 8.04
CA LEU A 61 12.38 0.08 6.98
C LEU A 61 12.36 1.10 5.85
N THR A 62 13.50 1.27 5.19
CA THR A 62 13.71 2.32 4.19
C THR A 62 13.29 1.94 2.77
N SER A 63 12.93 0.66 2.54
CA SER A 63 12.44 0.21 1.25
C SER A 63 11.26 -0.76 1.36
N THR A 64 10.41 -0.79 0.34
CA THR A 64 9.32 -1.77 0.23
C THR A 64 9.85 -3.20 0.12
N GLY A 65 11.00 -3.38 -0.56
CA GLY A 65 11.63 -4.69 -0.69
C GLY A 65 12.09 -5.26 0.66
N ASP A 66 12.60 -4.40 1.55
CA ASP A 66 13.02 -4.82 2.89
C ASP A 66 11.80 -5.20 3.75
N VAL A 67 10.67 -4.47 3.61
CA VAL A 67 9.40 -4.85 4.29
C VAL A 67 8.99 -6.26 3.86
N ILE A 68 8.94 -6.54 2.57
CA ILE A 68 8.57 -7.86 2.03
C ILE A 68 9.53 -8.95 2.54
N THR A 69 10.83 -8.68 2.50
CA THR A 69 11.85 -9.65 2.95
C THR A 69 11.69 -9.94 4.45
N THR A 70 11.47 -8.92 5.26
CA THR A 70 11.31 -9.07 6.71
C THR A 70 10.03 -9.83 7.06
N VAL A 71 8.91 -9.52 6.39
CA VAL A 71 7.65 -10.27 6.55
C VAL A 71 7.80 -11.72 6.11
N ALA A 72 8.49 -11.99 4.99
CA ALA A 72 8.71 -13.35 4.51
C ALA A 72 9.54 -14.23 5.47
N GLN A 73 10.38 -13.61 6.30
CA GLN A 73 11.23 -14.31 7.28
C GLN A 73 10.58 -14.50 8.65
N ASN A 74 9.45 -13.86 8.90
CA ASN A 74 8.76 -13.91 10.19
C ASN A 74 7.27 -14.24 9.99
N PRO A 75 6.80 -15.45 10.37
CA PRO A 75 5.42 -15.89 10.18
C PRO A 75 4.41 -15.06 10.99
N ASP A 76 4.84 -14.34 12.01
CA ASP A 76 3.98 -13.51 12.87
C ASP A 76 3.98 -12.03 12.41
N ALA A 77 4.76 -11.71 11.36
CA ALA A 77 4.85 -10.35 10.84
C ALA A 77 3.69 -10.00 9.90
N ILE A 78 3.29 -8.74 9.96
CA ILE A 78 2.42 -8.09 8.98
C ILE A 78 3.06 -6.77 8.54
N GLY A 79 2.92 -6.44 7.27
CA GLY A 79 3.42 -5.21 6.67
C GLY A 79 2.53 -4.74 5.53
N TYR A 80 2.86 -3.61 4.95
CA TYR A 80 2.20 -3.09 3.76
C TYR A 80 3.22 -2.78 2.66
N ALA A 81 2.80 -2.94 1.42
CA ALA A 81 3.64 -2.76 0.24
C ALA A 81 2.80 -2.30 -0.96
N SER A 82 3.45 -1.74 -1.98
CA SER A 82 2.79 -1.51 -3.26
C SER A 82 2.48 -2.85 -3.95
N LEU A 83 1.34 -2.92 -4.64
CA LEU A 83 0.84 -4.15 -5.27
C LEU A 83 1.90 -4.81 -6.17
N ALA A 84 2.57 -4.05 -7.01
CA ALA A 84 3.61 -4.57 -7.90
C ALA A 84 4.85 -5.11 -7.21
N SER A 85 5.06 -4.77 -5.94
CA SER A 85 6.20 -5.28 -5.18
C SER A 85 5.90 -6.62 -4.51
N ILE A 86 4.65 -7.06 -4.48
CA ILE A 86 4.24 -8.32 -3.86
C ILE A 86 4.84 -9.50 -4.65
N LYS A 87 5.39 -10.46 -3.92
CA LYS A 87 6.03 -11.68 -4.45
C LYS A 87 5.39 -12.90 -3.80
N ASP A 88 5.58 -14.05 -4.40
CA ASP A 88 5.09 -15.35 -3.90
C ASP A 88 5.70 -15.75 -2.53
N THR A 89 6.70 -14.99 -2.05
CA THR A 89 7.31 -15.20 -0.72
C THR A 89 6.45 -14.70 0.43
N VAL A 90 5.43 -13.91 0.15
CA VAL A 90 4.49 -13.36 1.13
C VAL A 90 3.06 -13.56 0.67
N LYS A 91 2.14 -13.62 1.61
CA LYS A 91 0.71 -13.72 1.34
C LYS A 91 0.09 -12.32 1.32
N ALA A 92 -0.49 -11.93 0.20
CA ALA A 92 -1.36 -10.76 0.15
C ALA A 92 -2.71 -11.07 0.83
N LEU A 93 -3.17 -10.19 1.70
CA LEU A 93 -4.45 -10.33 2.38
C LEU A 93 -5.55 -9.64 1.58
N SER A 94 -6.73 -10.26 1.56
CA SER A 94 -7.95 -9.56 1.17
C SER A 94 -8.30 -8.50 2.22
N VAL A 95 -9.00 -7.47 1.78
CA VAL A 95 -9.57 -6.45 2.69
C VAL A 95 -11.06 -6.36 2.46
N GLY A 96 -11.82 -6.73 3.49
CA GLY A 96 -13.28 -6.79 3.40
C GLY A 96 -13.78 -7.77 2.32
N GLY A 97 -13.10 -8.88 2.15
CA GLY A 97 -13.41 -9.91 1.14
C GLY A 97 -12.88 -9.60 -0.27
N ILE A 98 -12.27 -8.45 -0.49
CA ILE A 98 -11.75 -8.04 -1.81
C ILE A 98 -10.25 -8.36 -1.90
N VAL A 99 -9.87 -9.12 -2.92
CA VAL A 99 -8.46 -9.48 -3.20
C VAL A 99 -7.76 -8.29 -3.88
N PRO A 100 -6.50 -7.97 -3.51
CA PRO A 100 -5.72 -6.91 -4.17
C PRO A 100 -5.28 -7.34 -5.58
N THR A 101 -5.99 -6.88 -6.58
CA THR A 101 -5.67 -7.07 -8.00
C THR A 101 -5.61 -5.71 -8.71
N GLU A 102 -5.04 -5.66 -9.92
CA GLU A 102 -5.09 -4.43 -10.72
C GLU A 102 -6.54 -3.98 -10.97
N ASP A 103 -7.45 -4.92 -11.26
CA ASP A 103 -8.86 -4.63 -11.50
C ASP A 103 -9.55 -4.05 -10.26
N SER A 104 -9.36 -4.67 -9.08
CA SER A 104 -9.97 -4.20 -7.83
C SER A 104 -9.39 -2.88 -7.32
N VAL A 105 -8.15 -2.56 -7.69
CA VAL A 105 -7.56 -1.24 -7.46
C VAL A 105 -8.13 -0.22 -8.46
N LYS A 106 -8.26 -0.61 -9.74
CA LYS A 106 -8.75 0.28 -10.79
C LYS A 106 -10.23 0.67 -10.62
N ASP A 107 -11.07 -0.28 -10.24
CA ASP A 107 -12.51 -0.04 -10.02
C ASP A 107 -12.83 0.54 -8.63
N GLY A 108 -11.82 0.69 -7.76
CA GLY A 108 -11.96 1.26 -6.42
C GLY A 108 -12.54 0.32 -5.37
N SER A 109 -12.74 -0.96 -5.67
CA SER A 109 -13.31 -1.92 -4.72
C SER A 109 -12.32 -2.33 -3.62
N TYR A 110 -10.99 -2.36 -3.90
CA TYR A 110 -9.98 -2.61 -2.89
C TYR A 110 -9.74 -1.37 -2.03
N ALA A 111 -10.09 -1.43 -0.75
CA ALA A 111 -10.13 -0.26 0.12
C ALA A 111 -8.77 0.41 0.35
N ILE A 112 -7.66 -0.35 0.38
CA ILE A 112 -6.32 0.20 0.59
C ILE A 112 -5.67 0.53 -0.75
N GLN A 113 -6.07 1.64 -1.33
CA GLN A 113 -5.51 2.15 -2.58
C GLN A 113 -5.39 3.67 -2.52
N ARG A 114 -4.45 4.23 -3.27
CA ARG A 114 -4.28 5.68 -3.39
C ARG A 114 -3.94 6.09 -4.81
N PRO A 115 -4.41 7.25 -5.28
CA PRO A 115 -4.00 7.78 -6.57
C PRO A 115 -2.58 8.37 -6.50
N PHE A 116 -1.83 8.25 -7.60
CA PHE A 116 -0.71 9.13 -7.87
C PHE A 116 -1.24 10.42 -8.48
N VAL A 117 -0.90 11.55 -7.88
CA VAL A 117 -1.40 12.87 -8.29
C VAL A 117 -0.28 13.66 -8.96
N LEU A 118 -0.52 14.11 -10.19
CA LEU A 118 0.35 15.07 -10.86
C LEU A 118 -0.04 16.48 -10.42
N VAL A 119 0.93 17.25 -9.94
CA VAL A 119 0.69 18.61 -9.43
C VAL A 119 1.35 19.63 -10.36
N THR A 120 0.58 20.64 -10.75
CA THR A 120 1.05 21.80 -11.52
C THR A 120 0.74 23.10 -10.77
N VAL A 121 1.42 24.18 -11.09
CA VAL A 121 1.15 25.48 -10.50
C VAL A 121 -0.06 26.11 -11.19
N GLU A 122 -1.08 26.47 -10.42
CA GLU A 122 -2.28 27.12 -10.94
C GLU A 122 -1.92 28.47 -11.61
N GLY A 123 -2.52 28.72 -12.77
CA GLY A 123 -2.31 29.95 -13.55
C GLY A 123 -0.94 30.05 -14.23
N ARG A 124 -0.08 29.04 -14.15
CA ARG A 124 1.22 29.01 -14.82
C ARG A 124 1.24 27.96 -15.93
N ALA A 125 1.53 28.41 -17.17
CA ALA A 125 1.73 27.49 -18.28
C ALA A 125 2.94 26.60 -18.06
N LEU A 126 2.81 25.33 -18.40
CA LEU A 126 3.93 24.39 -18.42
C LEU A 126 4.91 24.75 -19.55
N SER A 127 6.18 24.44 -19.40
CA SER A 127 7.11 24.46 -20.53
C SER A 127 6.66 23.42 -21.58
N GLU A 128 7.08 23.61 -22.85
CA GLU A 128 6.71 22.69 -23.94
C GLU A 128 7.07 21.22 -23.60
N CYS A 129 8.23 21.00 -23.02
CA CYS A 129 8.67 19.66 -22.63
C CYS A 129 7.82 19.08 -21.49
N ALA A 130 7.51 19.88 -20.46
CA ALA A 130 6.66 19.44 -19.36
C ALA A 130 5.22 19.18 -19.81
N GLN A 131 4.71 19.97 -20.75
CA GLN A 131 3.37 19.76 -21.32
C GLN A 131 3.31 18.44 -22.08
N LYS A 132 4.29 18.15 -22.95
CA LYS A 132 4.37 16.87 -23.68
C LYS A 132 4.48 15.67 -22.74
N PHE A 133 5.27 15.80 -21.67
CA PHE A 133 5.36 14.75 -20.66
C PHE A 133 4.02 14.52 -19.95
N PHE A 134 3.36 15.60 -19.55
CA PHE A 134 2.04 15.53 -18.89
C PHE A 134 1.01 14.87 -19.78
N GLU A 135 0.94 15.26 -21.05
CA GLU A 135 0.03 14.67 -22.05
C GLU A 135 0.33 13.17 -22.25
N TYR A 136 1.59 12.80 -22.37
CA TYR A 136 2.00 11.41 -22.54
C TYR A 136 1.64 10.55 -21.33
N ILE A 137 2.03 10.97 -20.10
CA ILE A 137 1.81 10.16 -18.91
C ILE A 137 0.32 10.00 -18.53
N THR A 138 -0.54 10.92 -18.99
CA THR A 138 -1.99 10.86 -18.79
C THR A 138 -2.72 10.18 -19.96
N SER A 139 -2.01 9.80 -21.02
CA SER A 139 -2.57 9.10 -22.17
C SER A 139 -2.57 7.58 -21.98
N SER A 140 -3.39 6.88 -22.77
CA SER A 140 -3.39 5.41 -22.81
C SER A 140 -2.07 4.82 -23.34
N GLU A 141 -1.25 5.60 -24.07
CA GLU A 141 0.04 5.15 -24.58
C GLU A 141 1.05 4.85 -23.43
N ALA A 142 0.90 5.54 -22.28
CA ALA A 142 1.75 5.31 -21.13
C ALA A 142 1.32 4.10 -20.27
N ALA A 143 0.15 3.50 -20.52
CA ALA A 143 -0.43 2.46 -19.65
C ALA A 143 0.54 1.27 -19.43
N SER A 144 1.20 0.78 -20.48
CA SER A 144 2.15 -0.33 -20.38
C SER A 144 3.39 0.03 -19.53
N LEU A 145 3.87 1.27 -19.62
CA LEU A 145 4.98 1.78 -18.82
C LEU A 145 4.58 1.95 -17.36
N ILE A 146 3.38 2.45 -17.09
CA ILE A 146 2.82 2.62 -15.75
C ILE A 146 2.69 1.26 -15.08
N SER A 147 2.12 0.26 -15.76
CA SER A 147 2.01 -1.11 -15.23
C SER A 147 3.38 -1.75 -15.01
N ALA A 148 4.34 -1.56 -15.93
CA ALA A 148 5.71 -2.05 -15.75
C ALA A 148 6.46 -1.40 -14.57
N ALA A 149 6.11 -0.15 -14.25
CA ALA A 149 6.60 0.57 -13.07
C ALA A 149 5.87 0.18 -11.78
N GLY A 150 4.83 -0.65 -11.88
CA GLY A 150 4.10 -1.18 -10.75
C GLY A 150 2.97 -0.31 -10.22
N ALA A 151 2.45 0.57 -11.03
CA ALA A 151 1.25 1.31 -10.76
C ALA A 151 0.11 0.82 -11.65
N VAL A 152 -1.13 1.08 -11.26
CA VAL A 152 -2.32 0.80 -12.08
C VAL A 152 -2.66 2.04 -12.89
N ALA A 153 -2.73 1.90 -14.21
CA ALA A 153 -3.11 3.01 -15.08
C ALA A 153 -4.59 3.38 -14.85
N ALA A 154 -4.87 4.68 -14.74
CA ALA A 154 -6.22 5.20 -14.52
C ALA A 154 -7.12 5.13 -15.77
N ASN A 155 -6.52 4.94 -16.96
CA ASN A 155 -7.19 4.95 -18.26
C ASN A 155 -7.36 3.55 -18.82
#